data_43d6ae90b791d095442e375919587862
#
_entry.id   43d6ae90b791d095442e375919587862
#
_cell.length_a   1.000
_cell.length_b   1.000
_cell.length_c   1.000
_cell.angle_alpha   90.00
_cell.angle_beta   90.00
_cell.angle_gamma   90.00
#
_symmetry.space_group_name_H-M   'P 1'
#
loop_
_entity.id
_entity.type
_entity.pdbx_description
1 polymer ?
#
loop_
_entity_poly.entity_id
_entity_poly.type
_entity_poly.pdbx_seq_one_letter_code
_entity_poly.pdbx_strand_id
1 'polypeptide(L)'
;IAVNTAMAARNVAQMGDVSVAAIGSKESAELYGLEVLEENINQNDLNTTKFAVLSRVYNDSADVSAADGFLLMFTVNNAPGALAKAIKIIGDNGFNLKSLRSRPVKNVPWKYYFYVEGEGALSSQKGDALVNGLKEQCEEVKLLGHFKNLEI
;
A
#
# COMPACT_ATOMS: atom_id res chain seq x y z
N ILE A 1 -1.99 2.66 26.51
CA ILE A 1 -2.02 2.35 25.07
C ILE A 1 -0.77 2.96 24.46
N ALA A 2 0.04 2.17 23.78
CA ALA A 2 1.24 2.62 23.07
C ALA A 2 0.93 2.86 21.58
N VAL A 3 1.70 3.74 20.94
CA VAL A 3 1.52 4.11 19.52
C VAL A 3 1.92 2.96 18.59
N ASN A 4 2.91 2.15 18.99
CA ASN A 4 3.37 0.97 18.28
C ASN A 4 3.99 -0.05 19.27
N THR A 5 4.33 -1.24 18.77
CA THR A 5 4.87 -2.35 19.57
C THR A 5 6.24 -2.05 20.17
N ALA A 6 7.13 -1.35 19.46
CA ALA A 6 8.44 -0.97 19.99
C ALA A 6 8.31 0.03 21.16
N MET A 7 7.38 0.99 21.04
CA MET A 7 7.05 1.91 22.15
C MET A 7 6.42 1.16 23.33
N ALA A 8 5.63 0.13 23.09
CA ALA A 8 5.08 -0.69 24.15
C ALA A 8 6.18 -1.40 24.94
N ALA A 9 7.12 -2.06 24.27
CA ALA A 9 8.26 -2.70 24.90
C ALA A 9 9.10 -1.71 25.71
N ARG A 10 9.44 -0.56 25.14
CA ARG A 10 10.17 0.50 25.84
C ARG A 10 9.46 0.95 27.11
N ASN A 11 8.13 1.18 27.03
CA ASN A 11 7.35 1.64 28.18
C ASN A 11 7.36 0.62 29.31
N VAL A 12 7.21 -0.68 29.00
CA VAL A 12 7.29 -1.76 30.01
C VAL A 12 8.66 -1.77 30.67
N ALA A 13 9.74 -1.69 29.90
CA ALA A 13 11.11 -1.63 30.47
C ALA A 13 11.30 -0.41 31.40
N GLN A 14 10.73 0.74 31.05
CA GLN A 14 10.84 1.97 31.86
C GLN A 14 9.96 1.91 33.13
N MET A 15 8.84 1.19 33.10
CA MET A 15 7.96 1.04 34.25
C MET A 15 8.59 0.18 35.35
N GLY A 16 9.38 -0.81 35.02
CA GLY A 16 9.96 -1.75 35.96
C GLY A 16 8.93 -2.59 36.72
N ASP A 17 7.70 -2.67 36.23
CA ASP A 17 6.59 -3.38 36.85
C ASP A 17 6.45 -4.77 36.24
N VAL A 18 6.77 -5.79 37.02
CA VAL A 18 6.75 -7.22 36.61
C VAL A 18 5.33 -7.77 36.33
N SER A 19 4.30 -7.02 36.66
CA SER A 19 2.91 -7.39 36.36
C SER A 19 2.44 -6.92 34.98
N VAL A 20 3.29 -6.18 34.24
CA VAL A 20 2.97 -5.60 32.95
C VAL A 20 3.82 -6.22 31.86
N ALA A 21 3.17 -6.65 30.78
CA ALA A 21 3.83 -7.19 29.59
C ALA A 21 3.45 -6.39 28.35
N ALA A 22 4.27 -6.51 27.29
CA ALA A 22 4.02 -5.92 25.98
C ALA A 22 4.07 -6.99 24.89
N ILE A 23 3.29 -6.78 23.82
CA ILE A 23 3.46 -7.51 22.57
C ILE A 23 4.48 -6.73 21.73
N GLY A 24 5.53 -7.39 21.28
CA GLY A 24 6.61 -6.80 20.50
C GLY A 24 7.40 -7.82 19.71
N SER A 25 8.46 -7.37 19.03
CA SER A 25 9.41 -8.26 18.39
C SER A 25 10.50 -8.72 19.39
N LYS A 26 11.16 -9.83 19.08
CA LYS A 26 12.27 -10.36 19.89
C LYS A 26 13.43 -9.37 20.00
N GLU A 27 13.73 -8.69 18.90
CA GLU A 27 14.77 -7.65 18.86
C GLU A 27 14.44 -6.47 19.81
N SER A 28 13.15 -6.13 19.94
CA SER A 28 12.73 -5.10 20.92
C SER A 28 12.92 -5.58 22.36
N ALA A 29 12.70 -6.86 22.65
CA ALA A 29 12.97 -7.41 23.97
C ALA A 29 14.47 -7.35 24.29
N GLU A 30 15.33 -7.79 23.38
CA GLU A 30 16.78 -7.74 23.51
C GLU A 30 17.29 -6.30 23.71
N LEU A 31 16.78 -5.35 22.89
CA LEU A 31 17.16 -3.93 22.94
C LEU A 31 16.86 -3.27 24.29
N TYR A 32 15.74 -3.65 24.92
CA TYR A 32 15.27 -3.02 26.16
C TYR A 32 15.51 -3.89 27.40
N GLY A 33 16.21 -5.03 27.27
CA GLY A 33 16.54 -5.92 28.39
C GLY A 33 15.30 -6.58 29.00
N LEU A 34 14.30 -6.90 28.19
CA LEU A 34 13.08 -7.59 28.60
C LEU A 34 13.20 -9.09 28.36
N GLU A 35 12.56 -9.88 29.21
CA GLU A 35 12.42 -11.31 29.04
C GLU A 35 11.27 -11.63 28.05
N VAL A 36 11.52 -12.57 27.12
CA VAL A 36 10.50 -13.07 26.22
C VAL A 36 9.71 -14.17 26.93
N LEU A 37 8.44 -13.90 27.22
CA LEU A 37 7.56 -14.82 27.92
C LEU A 37 6.99 -15.90 26.99
N GLU A 38 6.65 -15.54 25.75
CA GLU A 38 6.07 -16.45 24.77
C GLU A 38 6.42 -15.97 23.36
N GLU A 39 6.78 -16.90 22.47
CA GLU A 39 7.09 -16.65 21.07
C GLU A 39 5.92 -17.09 20.17
N ASN A 40 5.86 -16.53 18.96
CA ASN A 40 4.90 -16.91 17.91
C ASN A 40 3.43 -16.81 18.32
N ILE A 41 3.08 -15.79 19.09
CA ILE A 41 1.72 -15.54 19.60
C ILE A 41 0.74 -15.01 18.53
N ASN A 42 1.18 -14.85 17.27
CA ASN A 42 0.32 -14.44 16.17
C ASN A 42 -0.70 -15.56 15.87
N GLN A 43 -1.96 -15.15 15.68
CA GLN A 43 -3.04 -16.08 15.35
C GLN A 43 -2.95 -16.68 13.94
N ASN A 44 -2.10 -16.13 13.07
CA ASN A 44 -1.96 -16.53 11.67
C ASN A 44 -0.51 -16.40 11.21
N ASP A 45 0.06 -17.49 10.72
CA ASP A 45 1.42 -17.54 10.17
C ASP A 45 1.60 -16.72 8.87
N LEU A 46 0.47 -16.30 8.25
CA LEU A 46 0.45 -15.48 7.05
C LEU A 46 0.45 -13.97 7.34
N ASN A 47 0.81 -13.54 8.55
CA ASN A 47 0.88 -12.12 8.89
C ASN A 47 2.10 -11.48 8.20
N THR A 48 1.87 -10.92 7.02
CA THR A 48 2.90 -10.31 6.19
C THR A 48 2.71 -8.80 6.13
N THR A 49 3.77 -8.03 6.37
CA THR A 49 3.77 -6.58 6.20
C THR A 49 4.51 -6.23 4.90
N LYS A 50 3.82 -5.50 4.01
CA LYS A 50 4.41 -5.00 2.76
C LYS A 50 4.89 -3.56 2.99
N PHE A 51 6.18 -3.33 2.81
CA PHE A 51 6.77 -1.99 2.86
C PHE A 51 6.94 -1.43 1.46
N ALA A 52 6.62 -0.16 1.27
CA ALA A 52 6.86 0.55 0.03
C ALA A 52 8.07 1.47 0.19
N VAL A 53 9.10 1.27 -0.65
CA VAL A 53 10.23 2.20 -0.75
C VAL A 53 9.89 3.22 -1.82
N LEU A 54 9.83 4.50 -1.43
CA LEU A 54 9.45 5.61 -2.30
C LEU A 54 10.65 6.53 -2.52
N SER A 55 10.84 6.99 -3.75
CA SER A 55 11.85 7.99 -4.11
C SER A 55 11.21 9.18 -4.80
N ARG A 56 11.74 10.39 -4.55
CA ARG A 56 11.37 11.61 -5.31
C ARG A 56 12.14 11.70 -6.62
N VAL A 57 13.28 11.02 -6.69
CA VAL A 57 14.12 10.99 -7.87
C VAL A 57 13.63 9.86 -8.77
N TYR A 58 13.35 10.18 -10.02
CA TYR A 58 13.04 9.17 -11.02
C TYR A 58 14.27 8.29 -11.26
N ASN A 59 14.08 6.99 -11.29
CA ASN A 59 15.17 6.05 -11.57
C ASN A 59 15.16 5.70 -13.07
N ASP A 60 15.93 6.45 -13.86
CA ASP A 60 16.03 6.27 -15.31
C ASP A 60 16.63 4.91 -15.70
N SER A 61 17.37 4.26 -14.80
CA SER A 61 17.94 2.93 -15.03
C SER A 61 17.00 1.77 -14.69
N ALA A 62 15.81 2.04 -14.11
CA ALA A 62 14.85 0.99 -13.82
C ALA A 62 14.17 0.50 -15.10
N ASP A 63 14.30 -0.80 -15.37
CA ASP A 63 13.53 -1.44 -16.45
C ASP A 63 12.06 -1.56 -16.03
N VAL A 64 11.25 -0.61 -16.51
CA VAL A 64 9.82 -0.57 -16.24
C VAL A 64 9.10 -1.78 -16.84
N SER A 65 9.63 -2.38 -17.91
CA SER A 65 9.01 -3.55 -18.54
C SER A 65 9.07 -4.80 -17.67
N ALA A 66 10.02 -4.83 -16.74
CA ALA A 66 10.21 -5.90 -15.75
C ALA A 66 9.47 -5.62 -14.41
N ALA A 67 8.59 -4.62 -14.36
CA ALA A 67 7.83 -4.30 -13.15
C ALA A 67 6.78 -5.39 -12.85
N ASP A 68 6.66 -5.74 -11.56
CA ASP A 68 5.66 -6.68 -11.08
C ASP A 68 4.28 -6.04 -10.93
N GLY A 69 4.26 -4.71 -10.82
CA GLY A 69 3.01 -3.97 -10.69
C GLY A 69 3.15 -2.47 -10.84
N PHE A 70 2.00 -1.82 -10.80
CA PHE A 70 1.88 -0.38 -10.90
C PHE A 70 0.93 0.19 -9.84
N LEU A 71 1.10 1.47 -9.54
CA LEU A 71 0.21 2.25 -8.71
C LEU A 71 -0.40 3.39 -9.53
N LEU A 72 -1.72 3.41 -9.63
CA LEU A 72 -2.50 4.49 -10.24
C LEU A 72 -3.34 5.19 -9.19
N MET A 73 -3.55 6.48 -9.39
CA MET A 73 -4.55 7.27 -8.68
C MET A 73 -5.47 7.92 -9.71
N PHE A 74 -6.76 7.90 -9.44
CA PHE A 74 -7.73 8.64 -10.25
C PHE A 74 -8.90 9.16 -9.40
N THR A 75 -9.62 10.13 -9.96
CA THR A 75 -10.89 10.62 -9.43
C THR A 75 -11.99 10.44 -10.46
N VAL A 76 -13.21 10.14 -10.01
CA VAL A 76 -14.38 10.02 -10.87
C VAL A 76 -15.49 10.96 -10.37
N ASN A 77 -16.41 11.31 -11.26
CA ASN A 77 -17.63 12.02 -10.88
C ASN A 77 -18.42 11.19 -9.86
N ASN A 78 -19.03 11.86 -8.88
CA ASN A 78 -19.89 11.20 -7.91
C ASN A 78 -21.26 10.87 -8.55
N ALA A 79 -21.28 9.85 -9.42
CA ALA A 79 -22.44 9.37 -10.15
C ALA A 79 -22.51 7.86 -10.13
N PRO A 80 -23.73 7.28 -10.20
CA PRO A 80 -23.90 5.83 -10.27
C PRO A 80 -23.12 5.24 -11.46
N GLY A 81 -22.32 4.18 -11.17
CA GLY A 81 -21.54 3.48 -12.18
C GLY A 81 -20.23 4.15 -12.62
N ALA A 82 -19.90 5.37 -12.17
CA ALA A 82 -18.68 6.05 -12.59
C ALA A 82 -17.41 5.27 -12.22
N LEU A 83 -17.31 4.80 -10.99
CA LEU A 83 -16.21 3.94 -10.56
C LEU A 83 -16.17 2.61 -11.29
N ALA A 84 -17.35 2.00 -11.52
CA ALA A 84 -17.43 0.71 -12.23
C ALA A 84 -16.90 0.82 -13.67
N LYS A 85 -17.16 1.93 -14.36
CA LYS A 85 -16.60 2.20 -15.69
C LYS A 85 -15.09 2.28 -15.67
N ALA A 86 -14.51 3.00 -14.70
CA ALA A 86 -13.06 3.10 -14.56
C ALA A 86 -12.41 1.72 -14.30
N ILE A 87 -12.99 0.91 -13.41
CA ILE A 87 -12.51 -0.46 -13.14
C ILE A 87 -12.64 -1.33 -14.39
N LYS A 88 -13.74 -1.21 -15.12
CA LYS A 88 -13.95 -1.97 -16.37
C LYS A 88 -12.86 -1.66 -17.41
N ILE A 89 -12.46 -0.39 -17.58
CA ILE A 89 -11.37 -0.01 -18.49
C ILE A 89 -10.08 -0.72 -18.12
N ILE A 90 -9.75 -0.85 -16.83
CA ILE A 90 -8.56 -1.56 -16.37
C ILE A 90 -8.61 -3.04 -16.78
N GLY A 91 -9.74 -3.70 -16.52
CA GLY A 91 -9.95 -5.10 -16.86
C GLY A 91 -9.97 -5.35 -18.38
N ASP A 92 -10.65 -4.49 -19.17
CA ASP A 92 -10.73 -4.61 -20.63
C ASP A 92 -9.35 -4.49 -21.30
N ASN A 93 -8.41 -3.78 -20.71
CA ASN A 93 -7.02 -3.70 -21.16
C ASN A 93 -6.14 -4.85 -20.65
N GLY A 94 -6.74 -5.82 -19.94
CA GLY A 94 -6.08 -7.05 -19.51
C GLY A 94 -5.22 -6.91 -18.24
N PHE A 95 -5.46 -5.86 -17.42
CA PHE A 95 -4.77 -5.68 -16.15
C PHE A 95 -5.63 -6.18 -14.99
N ASN A 96 -5.00 -6.94 -14.10
CA ASN A 96 -5.64 -7.41 -12.87
C ASN A 96 -5.40 -6.42 -11.72
N LEU A 97 -6.41 -6.22 -10.87
CA LEU A 97 -6.32 -5.37 -9.69
C LEU A 97 -6.00 -6.20 -8.44
N LYS A 98 -4.97 -5.79 -7.69
CA LYS A 98 -4.64 -6.33 -6.36
C LYS A 98 -5.33 -5.59 -5.24
N SER A 99 -5.43 -4.27 -5.36
CA SER A 99 -6.13 -3.47 -4.36
C SER A 99 -6.78 -2.24 -4.97
N LEU A 100 -7.87 -1.81 -4.34
CA LEU A 100 -8.56 -0.56 -4.61
C LEU A 100 -8.89 0.10 -3.26
N ARG A 101 -8.40 1.31 -3.05
CA ARG A 101 -8.63 2.06 -1.82
C ARG A 101 -9.11 3.47 -2.14
N SER A 102 -10.16 3.92 -1.45
CA SER A 102 -10.62 5.30 -1.57
C SER A 102 -10.09 6.18 -0.42
N ARG A 103 -9.82 7.44 -0.72
CA ARG A 103 -9.50 8.50 0.24
C ARG A 103 -10.25 9.77 -0.11
N PRO A 104 -10.88 10.43 0.85
CA PRO A 104 -11.57 11.69 0.59
C PRO A 104 -10.57 12.77 0.13
N VAL A 105 -11.00 13.57 -0.86
CA VAL A 105 -10.25 14.75 -1.26
C VAL A 105 -10.44 15.84 -0.20
N LYS A 106 -9.34 16.39 0.31
CA LYS A 106 -9.40 17.45 1.32
C LYS A 106 -10.20 18.65 0.79
N ASN A 107 -11.10 19.16 1.61
CA ASN A 107 -11.91 20.35 1.35
C ASN A 107 -12.86 20.26 0.14
N VAL A 108 -13.09 19.08 -0.42
CA VAL A 108 -14.07 18.87 -1.49
C VAL A 108 -15.05 17.77 -1.06
N PRO A 109 -16.28 18.14 -0.66
CA PRO A 109 -17.29 17.19 -0.25
C PRO A 109 -17.59 16.16 -1.36
N TRP A 110 -17.77 14.92 -0.96
CA TRP A 110 -18.20 13.80 -1.82
C TRP A 110 -17.26 13.45 -2.98
N LYS A 111 -16.02 14.00 -3.00
CA LYS A 111 -14.98 13.66 -3.95
C LYS A 111 -13.93 12.74 -3.31
N TYR A 112 -13.52 11.72 -4.05
CA TYR A 112 -12.59 10.70 -3.57
C TYR A 112 -11.47 10.48 -4.57
N TYR A 113 -10.25 10.32 -4.06
CA TYR A 113 -9.16 9.67 -4.78
C TYR A 113 -9.32 8.17 -4.66
N PHE A 114 -9.19 7.47 -5.76
CA PHE A 114 -9.11 6.02 -5.83
C PHE A 114 -7.68 5.63 -6.14
N TYR A 115 -7.05 4.95 -5.19
CA TYR A 115 -5.71 4.40 -5.34
C TYR A 115 -5.85 2.94 -5.73
N VAL A 116 -5.20 2.58 -6.83
CA VAL A 116 -5.26 1.25 -7.42
C VAL A 116 -3.87 0.67 -7.48
N GLU A 117 -3.71 -0.54 -7.00
CA GLU A 117 -2.55 -1.39 -7.25
C GLU A 117 -2.95 -2.44 -8.28
N GLY A 118 -2.23 -2.48 -9.39
CA GLY A 118 -2.43 -3.46 -10.47
C GLY A 118 -1.17 -4.28 -10.74
N GLU A 119 -1.36 -5.41 -11.41
CA GLU A 119 -0.30 -6.34 -11.78
C GLU A 119 0.33 -5.96 -13.13
N GLY A 120 1.64 -6.19 -13.24
CA GLY A 120 2.40 -6.00 -14.47
C GLY A 120 2.83 -4.56 -14.73
N ALA A 121 3.41 -4.33 -15.89
CA ALA A 121 3.96 -3.06 -16.31
C ALA A 121 3.04 -2.32 -17.28
N LEU A 122 2.89 -1.01 -17.11
CA LEU A 122 2.17 -0.13 -18.04
C LEU A 122 3.06 0.39 -19.18
N SER A 123 4.19 -0.26 -19.46
CA SER A 123 5.17 0.14 -20.48
C SER A 123 4.82 -0.37 -21.90
N SER A 124 3.64 -0.92 -22.09
CA SER A 124 3.20 -1.48 -23.37
C SER A 124 2.07 -0.65 -23.97
N GLN A 125 1.78 -0.90 -25.25
CA GLN A 125 0.61 -0.30 -25.94
C GLN A 125 -0.70 -0.48 -25.15
N LYS A 126 -0.86 -1.60 -24.43
CA LYS A 126 -2.02 -1.84 -23.56
C LYS A 126 -2.03 -0.91 -22.35
N GLY A 127 -0.85 -0.62 -21.77
CA GLY A 127 -0.72 0.34 -20.69
C GLY A 127 -1.09 1.76 -21.13
N ASP A 128 -0.64 2.18 -22.31
CA ASP A 128 -1.02 3.47 -22.89
C ASP A 128 -2.52 3.54 -23.16
N ALA A 129 -3.12 2.49 -23.72
CA ALA A 129 -4.56 2.42 -23.96
C ALA A 129 -5.35 2.51 -22.67
N LEU A 130 -4.92 1.82 -21.61
CA LEU A 130 -5.51 1.91 -20.28
C LEU A 130 -5.47 3.33 -19.74
N VAL A 131 -4.30 3.96 -19.71
CA VAL A 131 -4.13 5.31 -19.17
C VAL A 131 -4.95 6.32 -19.96
N ASN A 132 -4.99 6.22 -21.29
CA ASN A 132 -5.79 7.09 -22.16
C ASN A 132 -7.30 6.86 -21.94
N GLY A 133 -7.76 5.61 -21.87
CA GLY A 133 -9.16 5.30 -21.58
C GLY A 133 -9.61 5.81 -20.20
N LEU A 134 -8.73 5.74 -19.18
CA LEU A 134 -9.04 6.34 -17.89
C LEU A 134 -9.12 7.87 -17.97
N LYS A 135 -8.23 8.53 -18.71
CA LYS A 135 -8.26 10.00 -18.87
C LYS A 135 -9.53 10.51 -19.54
N GLU A 136 -10.16 9.70 -20.37
CA GLU A 136 -11.46 10.04 -21.01
C GLU A 136 -12.64 9.93 -20.04
N GLN A 137 -12.56 9.04 -19.03
CA GLN A 137 -13.67 8.75 -18.12
C GLN A 137 -13.49 9.34 -16.72
N CYS A 138 -12.27 9.73 -16.34
CA CYS A 138 -11.93 10.21 -15.02
C CYS A 138 -11.58 11.71 -15.09
N GLU A 139 -11.83 12.43 -14.00
CA GLU A 139 -11.48 13.86 -13.93
C GLU A 139 -9.97 14.07 -13.76
N GLU A 140 -9.31 13.17 -13.04
CA GLU A 140 -7.87 13.19 -12.81
C GLU A 140 -7.34 11.76 -12.87
N VAL A 141 -6.23 11.56 -13.54
CA VAL A 141 -5.51 10.27 -13.59
C VAL A 141 -4.02 10.54 -13.41
N LYS A 142 -3.41 9.84 -12.47
CA LYS A 142 -1.98 9.94 -12.21
C LYS A 142 -1.37 8.55 -12.04
N LEU A 143 -0.38 8.23 -12.85
CA LEU A 143 0.52 7.11 -12.59
C LEU A 143 1.48 7.53 -11.48
N LEU A 144 1.40 6.85 -10.33
CA LEU A 144 2.25 7.11 -9.16
C LEU A 144 3.60 6.42 -9.30
N GLY A 145 3.64 5.29 -10.01
CA GLY A 145 4.87 4.57 -10.31
C GLY A 145 4.64 3.11 -10.63
N HIS A 146 5.74 2.48 -11.04
CA HIS A 146 5.88 1.04 -11.15
C HIS A 146 6.73 0.54 -9.99
N PHE A 147 6.54 -0.71 -9.61
CA PHE A 147 7.31 -1.31 -8.53
C PHE A 147 7.70 -2.74 -8.84
N LYS A 148 8.76 -3.21 -8.18
CA LYS A 148 9.17 -4.59 -8.13
C LYS A 148 9.03 -5.11 -6.71
N ASN A 149 8.50 -6.32 -6.54
CA ASN A 149 8.46 -6.97 -5.24
C ASN A 149 9.85 -7.56 -4.95
N LEU A 150 10.34 -7.31 -3.75
CA LEU A 150 11.54 -7.93 -3.23
C LEU A 150 11.12 -8.77 -2.03
N GLU A 151 11.42 -10.04 -2.05
CA GLU A 151 11.33 -10.91 -0.88
C GLU A 151 12.61 -10.75 -0.09
N ILE A 152 12.50 -10.45 1.19
CA ILE A 152 13.62 -10.27 2.12
C ILE A 152 13.65 -11.47 3.07
#